data_b983d1201950ce9cb13e06dd453448ea
#
_entry.id   b983d1201950ce9cb13e06dd453448ea
#
_cell.length_a   1.000
_cell.length_b   1.000
_cell.length_c   1.000
_cell.angle_alpha   90.00
_cell.angle_beta   90.00
_cell.angle_gamma   90.00
#
_symmetry.space_group_name_H-M   'P 1'
#
loop_
_entity.id
_entity.type
_entity.pdbx_description
1 polymer ?
#
loop_
_entity_poly.entity_id
_entity_poly.type
_entity_poly.pdbx_seq_one_letter_code
_entity_poly.pdbx_strand_id
1 'polypeptide(L)'
;MDDQRRKNRELLLKMMIDGVRIHMWAMQSLAIKARAFLAVGAIVAGILIAGLGTAVGLLAGDSGIPGLLRGIPTWALTALGVCGVGSIVSMLVSIYYSLRALKTISVSAIGFEPFARDGGESMDWEKLARWVNMTEDEIYKYVLNLYFVAMRSLKKDNSKIAAYARKGKICFFASLCT
;
A
#
# COMPACT_ATOMS: atom_id res chain seq x y z
N MET A 1 45.51 7.28 13.52
CA MET A 1 44.51 6.24 13.81
C MET A 1 43.08 6.81 13.90
N ASP A 2 42.86 8.04 14.35
CA ASP A 2 41.53 8.67 14.47
C ASP A 2 40.88 9.03 13.13
N ASP A 3 41.68 9.48 12.13
CA ASP A 3 41.11 9.86 10.82
C ASP A 3 40.46 8.68 10.10
N GLN A 4 41.02 7.47 10.18
CA GLN A 4 40.44 6.27 9.59
C GLN A 4 39.15 5.85 10.31
N ARG A 5 39.11 5.98 11.63
CA ARG A 5 37.87 5.70 12.41
C ARG A 5 36.76 6.68 12.03
N ARG A 6 37.11 7.96 11.89
CA ARG A 6 36.14 8.99 11.47
C ARG A 6 35.58 8.70 10.08
N LYS A 7 36.44 8.39 9.09
CA LYS A 7 35.97 8.01 7.74
C LYS A 7 35.08 6.79 7.74
N ASN A 8 35.42 5.77 8.52
CA ASN A 8 34.58 4.56 8.62
C ASN A 8 33.21 4.86 9.25
N ARG A 9 33.13 5.76 10.25
CA ARG A 9 31.88 6.21 10.85
C ARG A 9 31.00 6.96 9.84
N GLU A 10 31.61 7.91 9.12
CA GLU A 10 30.88 8.67 8.08
C GLU A 10 30.35 7.76 6.99
N LEU A 11 31.14 6.78 6.54
CA LEU A 11 30.73 5.79 5.56
C LEU A 11 29.55 4.96 6.04
N LEU A 12 29.63 4.47 7.28
CA LEU A 12 28.57 3.64 7.87
C LEU A 12 27.27 4.43 8.02
N LEU A 13 27.35 5.68 8.50
CA LEU A 13 26.18 6.56 8.62
C LEU A 13 25.55 6.83 7.24
N LYS A 14 26.38 7.10 6.23
CA LYS A 14 25.92 7.29 4.85
C LYS A 14 25.18 6.05 4.33
N MET A 15 25.75 4.86 4.53
CA MET A 15 25.09 3.60 4.12
C MET A 15 23.74 3.40 4.80
N MET A 16 23.61 3.77 6.08
CA MET A 16 22.34 3.68 6.81
C MET A 16 21.32 4.68 6.27
N ILE A 17 21.72 5.92 6.02
CA ILE A 17 20.86 6.96 5.44
C ILE A 17 20.35 6.51 4.06
N ASP A 18 21.26 6.02 3.22
CA ASP A 18 20.91 5.54 1.88
C ASP A 18 19.98 4.32 1.95
N GLY A 19 20.21 3.41 2.89
CA GLY A 19 19.31 2.28 3.15
C GLY A 19 17.88 2.72 3.49
N VAL A 20 17.73 3.69 4.40
CA VAL A 20 16.42 4.27 4.74
C VAL A 20 15.79 4.94 3.52
N ARG A 21 16.56 5.73 2.76
CA ARG A 21 16.07 6.40 1.54
C ARG A 21 15.55 5.41 0.52
N ILE A 22 16.26 4.30 0.28
CA ILE A 22 15.84 3.24 -0.65
C ILE A 22 14.51 2.62 -0.19
N HIS A 23 14.37 2.32 1.11
CA HIS A 23 13.14 1.76 1.64
C HIS A 23 11.96 2.74 1.58
N MET A 24 12.19 4.02 1.83
CA MET A 24 11.17 5.06 1.67
C MET A 24 10.73 5.20 0.21
N TRP A 25 11.68 5.21 -0.71
CA TRP A 25 11.37 5.26 -2.14
C TRP A 25 10.57 4.03 -2.60
N ALA A 26 10.95 2.82 -2.15
CA ALA A 26 10.21 1.60 -2.43
C ALA A 26 8.77 1.67 -1.90
N MET A 27 8.58 2.19 -0.69
CA MET A 27 7.26 2.38 -0.09
C MET A 27 6.40 3.36 -0.90
N GLN A 28 6.97 4.50 -1.32
CA GLN A 28 6.28 5.48 -2.17
C GLN A 28 5.89 4.87 -3.53
N SER A 29 6.79 4.13 -4.16
CA SER A 29 6.52 3.44 -5.41
C SER A 29 5.37 2.43 -5.29
N LEU A 30 5.34 1.65 -4.19
CA LEU A 30 4.25 0.73 -3.91
C LEU A 30 2.93 1.46 -3.64
N ALA A 31 2.97 2.60 -2.95
CA ALA A 31 1.79 3.43 -2.72
C ALA A 31 1.19 3.98 -4.02
N ILE A 32 2.04 4.49 -4.91
CA ILE A 32 1.61 4.97 -6.24
C ILE A 32 0.94 3.85 -7.02
N LYS A 33 1.55 2.66 -7.05
CA LYS A 33 0.96 1.48 -7.72
C LYS A 33 -0.38 1.08 -7.11
N ALA A 34 -0.49 1.06 -5.78
CA ALA A 34 -1.75 0.74 -5.10
C ALA A 34 -2.86 1.76 -5.41
N ARG A 35 -2.52 3.07 -5.47
CA ARG A 35 -3.47 4.12 -5.88
C ARG A 35 -3.91 3.97 -7.32
N ALA A 36 -2.99 3.65 -8.23
CA ALA A 36 -3.31 3.41 -9.64
C ALA A 36 -4.26 2.21 -9.80
N PHE A 37 -4.00 1.08 -9.12
CA PHE A 37 -4.90 -0.07 -9.12
C PHE A 37 -6.27 0.26 -8.53
N LEU A 38 -6.33 1.09 -7.50
CA LEU A 38 -7.58 1.52 -6.89
C LEU A 38 -8.40 2.37 -7.86
N ALA A 39 -7.76 3.33 -8.54
CA ALA A 39 -8.43 4.20 -9.51
C ALA A 39 -8.97 3.40 -10.71
N VAL A 40 -8.13 2.55 -11.31
CA VAL A 40 -8.54 1.70 -12.44
C VAL A 40 -9.62 0.71 -11.99
N GLY A 41 -9.47 0.09 -10.83
CA GLY A 41 -10.45 -0.83 -10.25
C GLY A 41 -11.82 -0.18 -10.03
N ALA A 42 -11.83 1.06 -9.53
CA ALA A 42 -13.08 1.80 -9.33
C ALA A 42 -13.80 2.10 -10.66
N ILE A 43 -13.05 2.48 -11.70
CA ILE A 43 -13.59 2.73 -13.04
C ILE A 43 -14.20 1.44 -13.62
N VAL A 44 -13.44 0.35 -13.61
CA VAL A 44 -13.90 -0.94 -14.14
C VAL A 44 -15.09 -1.47 -13.36
N ALA A 45 -15.08 -1.37 -12.03
CA ALA A 45 -16.24 -1.74 -11.20
C ALA A 45 -17.48 -0.91 -11.56
N GLY A 46 -17.33 0.40 -11.77
CA GLY A 46 -18.42 1.27 -12.21
C GLY A 46 -19.02 0.84 -13.56
N ILE A 47 -18.18 0.51 -14.52
CA ILE A 47 -18.61 0.03 -15.84
C ILE A 47 -19.35 -1.30 -15.71
N LEU A 48 -18.84 -2.25 -14.93
CA LEU A 48 -19.46 -3.55 -14.71
C LEU A 48 -20.83 -3.42 -14.03
N ILE A 49 -20.94 -2.58 -12.99
CA ILE A 49 -22.19 -2.33 -12.29
C ILE A 49 -23.21 -1.67 -13.22
N ALA A 50 -22.78 -0.67 -13.99
CA ALA A 50 -23.66 0.00 -14.96
C ALA A 50 -24.14 -0.99 -16.03
N GLY A 51 -23.22 -1.80 -16.59
CA GLY A 51 -23.55 -2.83 -17.58
C GLY A 51 -24.55 -3.88 -17.06
N LEU A 52 -24.34 -4.37 -15.83
CA LEU A 52 -25.29 -5.29 -15.20
C LEU A 52 -26.64 -4.62 -14.92
N GLY A 53 -26.65 -3.39 -14.44
CA GLY A 53 -27.89 -2.63 -14.22
C GLY A 53 -28.69 -2.47 -15.51
N THR A 54 -28.01 -2.16 -16.61
CA THR A 54 -28.63 -2.06 -17.94
C THR A 54 -29.17 -3.42 -18.40
N ALA A 55 -28.40 -4.50 -18.26
CA ALA A 55 -28.83 -5.84 -18.63
C ALA A 55 -30.06 -6.30 -17.82
N VAL A 56 -30.07 -6.06 -16.51
CA VAL A 56 -31.22 -6.38 -15.65
C VAL A 56 -32.42 -5.52 -16.02
N GLY A 57 -32.23 -4.23 -16.30
CA GLY A 57 -33.31 -3.33 -16.75
C GLY A 57 -33.95 -3.78 -18.06
N LEU A 58 -33.13 -4.26 -19.00
CA LEU A 58 -33.60 -4.81 -20.29
C LEU A 58 -34.33 -6.14 -20.12
N LEU A 59 -33.95 -6.96 -19.14
CA LEU A 59 -34.62 -8.23 -18.84
C LEU A 59 -35.92 -8.05 -18.07
N ALA A 60 -36.01 -7.02 -17.21
CA ALA A 60 -37.17 -6.73 -16.38
C ALA A 60 -38.20 -5.82 -17.07
N GLY A 61 -37.80 -5.08 -18.10
CA GLY A 61 -38.67 -4.16 -18.81
C GLY A 61 -39.49 -4.88 -19.88
N ASP A 62 -40.81 -4.62 -19.86
CA ASP A 62 -41.78 -5.10 -20.84
C ASP A 62 -41.55 -4.53 -22.25
N SER A 63 -40.57 -3.68 -22.43
CA SER A 63 -40.26 -2.96 -23.66
C SER A 63 -39.26 -3.71 -24.57
N GLY A 64 -39.79 -4.59 -25.38
CA GLY A 64 -39.42 -4.68 -26.82
C GLY A 64 -38.10 -5.31 -27.21
N ILE A 65 -37.29 -5.92 -26.35
CA ILE A 65 -36.08 -6.68 -26.75
C ILE A 65 -36.18 -8.20 -26.47
N PRO A 66 -37.35 -8.82 -26.62
CA PRO A 66 -37.46 -10.28 -26.56
C PRO A 66 -36.77 -10.96 -27.75
N GLY A 67 -36.55 -10.22 -28.86
CA GLY A 67 -36.01 -10.79 -30.07
C GLY A 67 -34.53 -11.15 -30.04
N LEU A 68 -33.70 -10.33 -29.39
CA LEU A 68 -32.25 -10.54 -29.33
C LEU A 68 -31.83 -11.64 -28.34
N LEU A 69 -32.63 -11.83 -27.27
CA LEU A 69 -32.36 -12.84 -26.24
C LEU A 69 -33.03 -14.19 -26.50
N ARG A 70 -34.04 -14.26 -27.41
CA ARG A 70 -34.73 -15.50 -27.76
C ARG A 70 -33.88 -16.60 -28.35
N GLY A 71 -32.68 -16.26 -28.87
CA GLY A 71 -31.73 -17.23 -29.41
C GLY A 71 -30.66 -17.69 -28.44
N ILE A 72 -30.57 -17.08 -27.23
CA ILE A 72 -29.52 -17.40 -26.28
C ILE A 72 -30.05 -18.49 -25.32
N PRO A 73 -29.38 -19.64 -25.22
CA PRO A 73 -29.80 -20.71 -24.32
C PRO A 73 -29.68 -20.23 -22.86
N THR A 74 -30.62 -20.64 -21.99
CA THR A 74 -30.72 -20.23 -20.59
C THR A 74 -29.44 -20.49 -19.79
N TRP A 75 -28.72 -21.56 -20.11
CA TRP A 75 -27.44 -21.86 -19.47
C TRP A 75 -26.38 -20.79 -19.79
N ALA A 76 -26.37 -20.19 -20.96
CA ALA A 76 -25.40 -19.16 -21.34
C ALA A 76 -25.69 -17.83 -20.58
N LEU A 77 -26.97 -17.48 -20.41
CA LEU A 77 -27.37 -16.33 -19.58
C LEU A 77 -26.99 -16.53 -18.12
N THR A 78 -27.19 -17.73 -17.57
CA THR A 78 -26.78 -18.06 -16.19
C THR A 78 -25.26 -18.03 -16.03
N ALA A 79 -24.52 -18.58 -16.99
CA ALA A 79 -23.05 -18.53 -16.99
C ALA A 79 -22.55 -17.09 -17.03
N LEU A 80 -23.12 -16.25 -17.88
CA LEU A 80 -22.75 -14.83 -18.00
C LEU A 80 -23.07 -14.05 -16.72
N GLY A 81 -24.18 -14.35 -16.07
CA GLY A 81 -24.55 -13.79 -14.78
C GLY A 81 -23.57 -14.18 -13.66
N VAL A 82 -23.20 -15.47 -13.59
CA VAL A 82 -22.23 -15.98 -12.60
C VAL A 82 -20.84 -15.37 -12.84
N CYS A 83 -20.38 -15.30 -14.09
CA CYS A 83 -19.11 -14.65 -14.44
C CYS A 83 -19.13 -13.15 -14.07
N GLY A 84 -20.23 -12.45 -14.39
CA GLY A 84 -20.38 -11.04 -14.04
C GLY A 84 -20.32 -10.76 -12.54
N VAL A 85 -21.02 -11.57 -11.74
CA VAL A 85 -20.97 -11.47 -10.27
C VAL A 85 -19.57 -11.83 -9.76
N GLY A 86 -18.95 -12.88 -10.28
CA GLY A 86 -17.58 -13.29 -9.92
C GLY A 86 -16.57 -12.19 -10.21
N SER A 87 -16.68 -11.53 -11.35
CA SER A 87 -15.85 -10.40 -11.75
C SER A 87 -15.98 -9.22 -10.77
N ILE A 88 -17.20 -8.84 -10.41
CA ILE A 88 -17.46 -7.76 -9.44
C ILE A 88 -16.87 -8.11 -8.08
N VAL A 89 -17.10 -9.31 -7.56
CA VAL A 89 -16.55 -9.74 -6.27
C VAL A 89 -15.02 -9.70 -6.28
N SER A 90 -14.40 -10.22 -7.33
CA SER A 90 -12.93 -10.17 -7.50
C SER A 90 -12.41 -8.74 -7.54
N MET A 91 -13.13 -7.82 -8.19
CA MET A 91 -12.77 -6.41 -8.24
C MET A 91 -12.88 -5.74 -6.86
N LEU A 92 -13.94 -6.00 -6.12
CA LEU A 92 -14.12 -5.47 -4.75
C LEU A 92 -13.01 -5.98 -3.82
N VAL A 93 -12.62 -7.24 -3.93
CA VAL A 93 -11.51 -7.83 -3.18
C VAL A 93 -10.18 -7.15 -3.58
N SER A 94 -9.97 -6.86 -4.85
CA SER A 94 -8.79 -6.12 -5.33
C SER A 94 -8.72 -4.71 -4.73
N ILE A 95 -9.84 -3.98 -4.73
CA ILE A 95 -9.96 -2.65 -4.11
C ILE A 95 -9.65 -2.73 -2.61
N TYR A 96 -10.22 -3.71 -1.90
CA TYR A 96 -9.95 -3.93 -0.49
C TYR A 96 -8.46 -4.13 -0.19
N TYR A 97 -7.76 -4.97 -0.94
CA TYR A 97 -6.33 -5.18 -0.75
C TYR A 97 -5.50 -3.93 -1.09
N SER A 98 -5.91 -3.16 -2.09
CA SER A 98 -5.26 -1.88 -2.42
C SER A 98 -5.41 -0.86 -1.30
N LEU A 99 -6.60 -0.75 -0.70
CA LEU A 99 -6.84 0.09 0.48
C LEU A 99 -6.04 -0.38 1.70
N ARG A 100 -5.96 -1.69 1.92
CA ARG A 100 -5.11 -2.27 2.99
C ARG A 100 -3.64 -1.93 2.79
N ALA A 101 -3.14 -2.02 1.56
CA ALA A 101 -1.77 -1.62 1.23
C ALA A 101 -1.52 -0.15 1.57
N LEU A 102 -2.45 0.74 1.23
CA LEU A 102 -2.34 2.18 1.54
C LEU A 102 -2.41 2.46 3.04
N LYS A 103 -3.31 1.78 3.77
CA LYS A 103 -3.44 1.95 5.23
C LYS A 103 -2.19 1.49 6.00
N THR A 104 -1.41 0.56 5.45
CA THR A 104 -0.19 0.03 6.09
C THR A 104 0.98 1.02 5.98
N ILE A 105 0.83 2.11 5.22
CA ILE A 105 1.85 3.12 5.07
C ILE A 105 1.85 3.98 6.34
N SER A 106 2.63 3.57 7.33
CA SER A 106 2.98 4.40 8.46
C SER A 106 4.38 4.98 8.21
N VAL A 107 4.48 6.29 8.12
CA VAL A 107 5.77 6.96 8.04
C VAL A 107 6.24 7.18 9.46
N SER A 108 7.10 6.31 9.95
CA SER A 108 7.89 6.63 11.14
C SER A 108 8.87 7.73 10.77
N ALA A 109 8.58 8.95 11.15
CA ALA A 109 9.45 10.08 10.88
C ALA A 109 10.77 9.87 11.65
N ILE A 110 11.87 9.78 10.90
CA ILE A 110 13.21 9.82 11.49
C ILE A 110 13.51 11.28 11.76
N GLY A 111 13.41 11.72 12.98
CA GLY A 111 13.64 13.10 13.34
C GLY A 111 13.47 13.34 14.83
N PHE A 112 12.67 14.30 15.20
CA PHE A 112 12.42 14.64 16.59
C PHE A 112 11.44 13.71 17.33
N GLU A 113 10.80 12.74 16.64
CA GLU A 113 9.93 11.73 17.27
C GLU A 113 10.55 11.03 18.48
N PRO A 114 11.86 10.65 18.47
CA PRO A 114 12.49 10.05 19.65
C PRO A 114 12.50 10.96 20.88
N PHE A 115 12.35 12.25 20.69
CA PHE A 115 12.30 13.26 21.75
C PHE A 115 10.87 13.73 22.03
N ALA A 116 9.89 13.21 21.32
CA ALA A 116 8.49 13.49 21.59
C ALA A 116 8.05 12.76 22.87
N ARG A 117 7.24 13.42 23.69
CA ARG A 117 6.55 12.81 24.81
C ARG A 117 5.45 11.87 24.29
N ASP A 118 5.06 10.88 25.09
CA ASP A 118 3.98 9.97 24.73
C ASP A 118 2.74 10.75 24.27
N GLY A 119 2.36 10.56 22.98
CA GLY A 119 1.30 11.33 22.33
C GLY A 119 1.76 12.34 21.29
N GLY A 120 3.06 12.66 21.19
CA GLY A 120 3.64 13.48 20.11
C GLY A 120 3.39 14.99 20.19
N GLU A 121 2.64 15.47 21.20
CA GLU A 121 2.22 16.88 21.29
C GLU A 121 3.26 17.79 21.96
N SER A 122 4.23 17.24 22.66
CA SER A 122 5.27 18.02 23.34
C SER A 122 6.64 17.34 23.30
N MET A 123 7.69 18.15 23.39
CA MET A 123 9.06 17.66 23.43
C MET A 123 9.40 17.14 24.84
N ASP A 124 10.06 15.98 24.92
CA ASP A 124 10.61 15.43 26.15
C ASP A 124 11.96 16.09 26.45
N TRP A 125 11.91 17.18 27.23
CA TRP A 125 13.08 17.98 27.58
C TRP A 125 14.14 17.19 28.35
N GLU A 126 13.76 16.18 29.13
CA GLU A 126 14.70 15.34 29.85
C GLU A 126 15.49 14.43 28.91
N LYS A 127 14.83 13.86 27.89
CA LYS A 127 15.51 13.11 26.85
C LYS A 127 16.44 13.99 26.05
N LEU A 128 16.00 15.21 25.69
CA LEU A 128 16.81 16.16 24.97
C LEU A 128 18.04 16.59 25.79
N ALA A 129 17.86 16.92 27.08
CA ALA A 129 18.96 17.29 27.98
C ALA A 129 19.98 16.14 28.13
N ARG A 130 19.53 14.90 28.24
CA ARG A 130 20.40 13.73 28.22
C ARG A 130 21.19 13.62 26.93
N TRP A 131 20.55 13.86 25.79
CA TRP A 131 21.20 13.80 24.48
C TRP A 131 22.28 14.87 24.31
N VAL A 132 22.02 16.11 24.78
CA VAL A 132 22.98 17.22 24.75
C VAL A 132 24.23 16.93 25.59
N ASN A 133 24.11 16.14 26.66
CA ASN A 133 25.22 15.76 27.53
C ASN A 133 25.94 14.46 27.12
N MET A 134 25.52 13.81 26.00
CA MET A 134 26.17 12.61 25.49
C MET A 134 27.53 12.94 24.86
N THR A 135 28.45 12.01 24.98
CA THR A 135 29.70 12.04 24.24
C THR A 135 29.46 11.79 22.72
N GLU A 136 30.40 12.22 21.89
CA GLU A 136 30.32 12.01 20.44
C GLU A 136 30.10 10.52 20.07
N ASP A 137 30.74 9.60 20.77
CA ASP A 137 30.59 8.15 20.58
C ASP A 137 29.18 7.65 20.94
N GLU A 138 28.60 8.19 21.99
CA GLU A 138 27.25 7.84 22.42
C GLU A 138 26.21 8.37 21.46
N ILE A 139 26.35 9.62 21.00
CA ILE A 139 25.50 10.22 19.95
C ILE A 139 25.54 9.37 18.69
N TYR A 140 26.74 9.00 18.24
CA TYR A 140 26.92 8.19 17.07
C TYR A 140 26.19 6.84 17.17
N LYS A 141 26.39 6.11 18.29
CA LYS A 141 25.71 4.84 18.56
C LYS A 141 24.18 5.01 18.61
N TYR A 142 23.73 6.08 19.22
CA TYR A 142 22.30 6.39 19.33
C TYR A 142 21.68 6.64 17.95
N VAL A 143 22.28 7.52 17.14
CA VAL A 143 21.82 7.82 15.78
C VAL A 143 21.82 6.56 14.92
N LEU A 144 22.86 5.76 15.00
CA LEU A 144 22.98 4.50 14.26
C LEU A 144 21.88 3.51 14.63
N ASN A 145 21.56 3.41 15.92
CA ASN A 145 20.45 2.58 16.39
C ASN A 145 19.09 3.08 15.89
N LEU A 146 18.86 4.40 15.90
CA LEU A 146 17.64 4.99 15.33
C LEU A 146 17.44 4.61 13.85
N TYR A 147 18.49 4.78 13.04
CA TYR A 147 18.43 4.41 11.63
C TYR A 147 18.23 2.91 11.43
N PHE A 148 18.86 2.08 12.25
CA PHE A 148 18.68 0.63 12.20
C PHE A 148 17.24 0.22 12.51
N VAL A 149 16.65 0.77 13.57
CA VAL A 149 15.26 0.51 13.97
C VAL A 149 14.31 0.98 12.88
N ALA A 150 14.51 2.20 12.35
CA ALA A 150 13.71 2.75 11.26
C ALA A 150 13.79 1.88 9.99
N MET A 151 15.00 1.46 9.59
CA MET A 151 15.19 0.58 8.43
C MET A 151 14.49 -0.77 8.61
N ARG A 152 14.56 -1.35 9.81
CA ARG A 152 13.88 -2.61 10.13
C ARG A 152 12.35 -2.47 10.07
N SER A 153 11.81 -1.38 10.60
CA SER A 153 10.38 -1.08 10.54
C SER A 153 9.93 -0.89 9.09
N LEU A 154 10.61 -0.04 8.33
CA LEU A 154 10.31 0.21 6.91
C LEU A 154 10.38 -1.07 6.06
N LYS A 155 11.38 -1.94 6.30
CA LYS A 155 11.48 -3.24 5.62
C LYS A 155 10.28 -4.13 5.92
N LYS A 156 9.83 -4.17 7.18
CA LYS A 156 8.64 -4.94 7.60
C LYS A 156 7.36 -4.40 6.93
N ASP A 157 7.19 -3.08 6.91
CA ASP A 157 6.01 -2.46 6.32
C ASP A 157 6.01 -2.60 4.80
N ASN A 158 7.16 -2.40 4.14
CA ASN A 158 7.32 -2.65 2.71
C ASN A 158 6.94 -4.09 2.33
N SER A 159 7.33 -5.09 3.13
CA SER A 159 6.98 -6.48 2.86
C SER A 159 5.48 -6.73 2.95
N LYS A 160 4.78 -6.12 3.92
CA LYS A 160 3.32 -6.19 4.06
C LYS A 160 2.61 -5.49 2.90
N ILE A 161 3.04 -4.28 2.56
CA ILE A 161 2.48 -3.51 1.44
C ILE A 161 2.64 -4.28 0.13
N ALA A 162 3.83 -4.85 -0.12
CA ALA A 162 4.09 -5.66 -1.30
C ALA A 162 3.21 -6.93 -1.35
N ALA A 163 2.97 -7.59 -0.20
CA ALA A 163 2.08 -8.73 -0.13
C ALA A 163 0.62 -8.36 -0.46
N TYR A 164 0.11 -7.25 0.09
CA TYR A 164 -1.23 -6.77 -0.23
C TYR A 164 -1.36 -6.33 -1.68
N ALA A 165 -0.38 -5.58 -2.20
CA ALA A 165 -0.37 -5.16 -3.61
C ALA A 165 -0.35 -6.36 -4.57
N ARG A 166 0.40 -7.43 -4.25
CA ARG A 166 0.40 -8.67 -5.03
C ARG A 166 -0.97 -9.34 -5.03
N LYS A 167 -1.62 -9.47 -3.86
CA LYS A 167 -2.96 -10.06 -3.75
C LYS A 167 -3.98 -9.23 -4.53
N GLY A 168 -3.97 -7.90 -4.37
CA GLY A 168 -4.83 -7.00 -5.12
C GLY A 168 -4.65 -7.15 -6.64
N LYS A 169 -3.40 -7.22 -7.10
CA LYS A 169 -3.08 -7.45 -8.52
C LYS A 169 -3.64 -8.76 -9.04
N ILE A 170 -3.50 -9.87 -8.30
CA ILE A 170 -4.02 -11.18 -8.70
C ILE A 170 -5.54 -11.12 -8.83
N CYS A 171 -6.24 -10.57 -7.84
CA CYS A 171 -7.70 -10.42 -7.89
C CYS A 171 -8.17 -9.53 -9.04
N PHE A 172 -7.42 -8.45 -9.32
CA PHE A 172 -7.71 -7.56 -10.45
C PHE A 172 -7.64 -8.31 -11.78
N PHE A 173 -6.58 -9.06 -12.03
CA PHE A 173 -6.47 -9.84 -13.26
C PHE A 173 -7.48 -10.99 -13.33
N ALA A 174 -7.78 -11.64 -12.20
CA ALA A 174 -8.83 -12.65 -12.17
C ALA A 174 -10.19 -12.05 -12.58
N SER A 175 -10.52 -10.83 -12.16
CA SER A 175 -11.77 -10.17 -12.55
C SER A 175 -11.87 -9.80 -14.05
N LEU A 176 -10.74 -9.73 -14.76
CA LEU A 176 -10.72 -9.48 -16.20
C LEU A 176 -10.80 -10.77 -17.02
N CYS A 177 -10.54 -11.92 -16.40
CA CYS A 177 -10.56 -13.23 -17.07
C CYS A 177 -11.88 -13.99 -16.88
N THR A 178 -12.74 -13.53 -15.96
CA THR A 178 -14.11 -14.03 -15.74
C THR A 178 -15.12 -13.24 -16.53
#